data_a2d2d2ce9d30ccc09b1eebbf2d1ffa12
#
_entry.id   a2d2d2ce9d30ccc09b1eebbf2d1ffa12
#
_cell.length_a   1.000
_cell.length_b   1.000
_cell.length_c   1.000
_cell.angle_alpha   90.00
_cell.angle_beta   90.00
_cell.angle_gamma   90.00
#
_symmetry.space_group_name_H-M   'P 1'
#
loop_
_entity.id
_entity.type
_entity.pdbx_description
1 polymer ?
#
loop_
_entity_poly.entity_id
_entity_poly.type
_entity_poly.pdbx_seq_one_letter_code
_entity_poly.pdbx_strand_id
1 'polypeptide(L)'
;DVSTASYDNISFSVNTEDTLPLGVSFHPNGAKFFVSGTDNDSVYEYTMATPWDITTASYTASRVVAGNTTNPHGVYVQPAGDKMYVIGNDTAEVYEYVMAKGTTHNAGDYLRSLV
;
A
#
# COMPACT_ATOMS: atom_id res chain seq x y z
N ASP A 1 -4.50 18.22 15.53
CA ASP A 1 -5.60 19.05 15.05
C ASP A 1 -5.35 19.45 13.61
N VAL A 2 -6.14 18.87 12.68
CA VAL A 2 -5.94 19.08 11.24
C VAL A 2 -6.17 20.55 10.83
N SER A 3 -6.88 21.33 11.63
CA SER A 3 -7.13 22.73 11.30
C SER A 3 -5.85 23.58 11.37
N THR A 4 -4.79 23.07 12.00
CA THR A 4 -3.51 23.76 12.07
C THR A 4 -2.55 23.36 10.95
N ALA A 5 -2.96 22.46 10.07
CA ALA A 5 -2.10 21.96 8.99
C ALA A 5 -1.86 23.06 7.94
N SER A 6 -0.67 23.09 7.41
CA SER A 6 -0.32 23.92 6.27
C SER A 6 0.47 23.08 5.26
N TYR A 7 0.22 23.34 3.98
CA TYR A 7 0.93 22.62 2.93
C TYR A 7 2.41 23.07 2.89
N ASP A 8 3.32 22.10 2.98
CA ASP A 8 4.76 22.39 3.02
C ASP A 8 5.42 22.33 1.64
N ASN A 9 4.61 22.29 0.57
CA ASN A 9 5.06 22.26 -0.82
C ASN A 9 5.78 20.94 -1.20
N ILE A 10 5.42 19.85 -0.52
CA ILE A 10 5.94 18.53 -0.82
C ILE A 10 4.79 17.65 -1.33
N SER A 11 4.99 17.01 -2.48
CA SER A 11 4.05 16.06 -3.05
C SER A 11 4.81 14.97 -3.80
N PHE A 12 4.15 13.83 -4.00
CA PHE A 12 4.69 12.71 -4.77
C PHE A 12 3.60 12.22 -5.72
N SER A 13 3.91 12.12 -7.01
CA SER A 13 2.95 11.67 -8.01
C SER A 13 2.92 10.14 -8.10
N VAL A 14 1.72 9.57 -8.06
CA VAL A 14 1.49 8.15 -8.30
C VAL A 14 0.87 7.91 -9.69
N ASN A 15 0.84 8.96 -10.52
CA ASN A 15 0.14 8.94 -11.81
C ASN A 15 0.70 7.91 -12.79
N THR A 16 1.97 7.54 -12.65
CA THR A 16 2.58 6.52 -13.51
C THR A 16 1.95 5.16 -13.30
N GLU A 17 1.60 4.83 -12.05
CA GLU A 17 1.01 3.54 -11.73
C GLU A 17 -0.50 3.56 -11.88
N ASP A 18 -1.15 4.64 -11.45
CA ASP A 18 -2.62 4.72 -11.54
C ASP A 18 -3.04 6.18 -11.65
N THR A 19 -3.92 6.48 -12.60
CA THR A 19 -4.42 7.84 -12.80
C THR A 19 -5.66 8.17 -11.96
N LEU A 20 -6.22 7.17 -11.26
CA LEU A 20 -7.40 7.33 -10.42
C LEU A 20 -7.18 6.75 -9.02
N PRO A 21 -6.20 7.28 -8.25
CA PRO A 21 -5.96 6.81 -6.89
C PRO A 21 -7.09 7.27 -5.96
N LEU A 22 -7.52 6.38 -5.08
CA LEU A 22 -8.66 6.65 -4.20
C LEU A 22 -8.32 6.54 -2.71
N GLY A 23 -7.32 5.77 -2.33
CA GLY A 23 -6.99 5.60 -0.93
C GLY A 23 -5.50 5.52 -0.70
N VAL A 24 -5.07 5.92 0.49
CA VAL A 24 -3.68 5.83 0.88
C VAL A 24 -3.59 5.44 2.36
N SER A 25 -2.63 4.59 2.68
CA SER A 25 -2.30 4.29 4.06
C SER A 25 -0.80 4.11 4.22
N PHE A 26 -0.29 4.50 5.39
CA PHE A 26 1.13 4.45 5.68
C PHE A 26 1.43 3.38 6.71
N HIS A 27 2.56 2.71 6.53
CA HIS A 27 3.10 1.84 7.57
C HIS A 27 3.50 2.70 8.76
N PRO A 28 3.25 2.24 10.01
CA PRO A 28 3.53 3.04 11.20
C PRO A 28 4.99 3.50 11.36
N ASN A 29 5.95 2.77 10.77
CA ASN A 29 7.35 3.17 10.84
C ASN A 29 7.74 4.19 9.76
N GLY A 30 6.83 4.56 8.87
CA GLY A 30 7.07 5.55 7.83
C GLY A 30 7.93 5.08 6.67
N ALA A 31 8.25 3.79 6.58
CA ALA A 31 9.11 3.29 5.51
C ALA A 31 8.36 2.93 4.24
N LYS A 32 7.04 2.77 4.32
CA LYS A 32 6.20 2.37 3.18
C LYS A 32 4.86 3.05 3.23
N PHE A 33 4.24 3.22 2.06
CA PHE A 33 2.83 3.54 1.98
C PHE A 33 2.18 2.79 0.82
N PHE A 34 0.87 2.67 0.87
CA PHE A 34 0.07 1.89 -0.06
C PHE A 34 -1.02 2.76 -0.63
N VAL A 35 -1.28 2.60 -1.92
CA VAL A 35 -2.29 3.37 -2.65
C VAL A 35 -3.22 2.40 -3.35
N SER A 36 -4.52 2.59 -3.24
CA SER A 36 -5.49 1.88 -4.06
C SER A 36 -5.92 2.76 -5.22
N GLY A 37 -6.09 2.17 -6.41
CA GLY A 37 -6.51 2.91 -7.58
C GLY A 37 -7.44 2.11 -8.47
N THR A 38 -8.35 2.80 -9.14
CA THR A 38 -9.40 2.19 -9.97
C THR A 38 -9.08 2.19 -11.45
N ASP A 39 -8.02 2.85 -11.88
CA ASP A 39 -7.62 2.80 -13.28
C ASP A 39 -7.16 1.38 -13.66
N ASN A 40 -6.43 0.74 -12.76
CA ASN A 40 -5.96 -0.64 -12.96
C ASN A 40 -6.47 -1.61 -11.89
N ASP A 41 -7.44 -1.20 -11.08
CA ASP A 41 -8.05 -2.04 -10.03
C ASP A 41 -6.99 -2.71 -9.16
N SER A 42 -6.06 -1.92 -8.65
CA SER A 42 -4.86 -2.43 -7.99
C SER A 42 -4.53 -1.71 -6.70
N VAL A 43 -3.71 -2.36 -5.91
CA VAL A 43 -3.02 -1.75 -4.77
C VAL A 43 -1.55 -1.67 -5.12
N TYR A 44 -0.96 -0.52 -4.84
CA TYR A 44 0.45 -0.21 -5.13
C TYR A 44 1.21 0.02 -3.84
N GLU A 45 2.41 -0.52 -3.77
CA GLU A 45 3.32 -0.33 -2.64
C GLU A 45 4.45 0.58 -3.04
N TYR A 46 4.74 1.56 -2.19
CA TYR A 46 5.85 2.49 -2.37
C TYR A 46 6.75 2.41 -1.14
N THR A 47 8.06 2.46 -1.37
CA THR A 47 9.06 2.44 -0.30
C THR A 47 9.73 3.80 -0.22
N MET A 48 9.86 4.33 1.00
CA MET A 48 10.57 5.58 1.26
C MET A 48 11.96 5.27 1.82
N ALA A 49 13.00 5.76 1.12
CA ALA A 49 14.37 5.56 1.57
C ALA A 49 14.61 6.24 2.92
N THR A 50 14.00 7.41 3.13
CA THR A 50 13.97 8.08 4.43
C THR A 50 12.54 8.01 4.96
N PRO A 51 12.33 7.37 6.13
CA PRO A 51 10.97 7.26 6.68
C PRO A 51 10.28 8.63 6.81
N TRP A 52 9.01 8.66 6.46
CA TRP A 52 8.15 9.84 6.52
C TRP A 52 8.55 10.96 5.57
N ASP A 53 9.42 10.67 4.59
CA ASP A 53 9.80 11.63 3.56
C ASP A 53 9.38 11.12 2.20
N ILE A 54 8.22 11.58 1.71
CA ILE A 54 7.65 11.09 0.45
C ILE A 54 8.48 11.51 -0.78
N THR A 55 9.40 12.47 -0.64
CA THR A 55 10.30 12.81 -1.75
C THR A 55 11.27 11.69 -2.05
N THR A 56 11.47 10.75 -1.10
CA THR A 56 12.35 9.60 -1.27
C THR A 56 11.60 8.34 -1.71
N ALA A 57 10.30 8.46 -2.01
CA ALA A 57 9.47 7.31 -2.36
C ALA A 57 9.79 6.78 -3.75
N SER A 58 9.67 5.46 -3.90
CA SER A 58 9.75 4.78 -5.18
C SER A 58 8.76 3.62 -5.21
N TYR A 59 8.22 3.35 -6.40
CA TYR A 59 7.31 2.23 -6.61
C TYR A 59 8.04 0.91 -6.39
N THR A 60 7.42 0.01 -5.63
CA THR A 60 8.03 -1.27 -5.26
C THR A 60 7.27 -2.45 -5.85
N ALA A 61 5.95 -2.48 -5.70
CA ALA A 61 5.16 -3.66 -6.08
C ALA A 61 3.69 -3.29 -6.23
N SER A 62 2.93 -4.16 -6.88
CA SER A 62 1.48 -4.00 -6.99
C SER A 62 0.76 -5.34 -6.94
N ARG A 63 -0.52 -5.27 -6.61
CA ARG A 63 -1.42 -6.41 -6.65
C ARG A 63 -2.72 -5.99 -7.31
N VAL A 64 -3.09 -6.68 -8.39
CA VAL A 64 -4.41 -6.50 -9.03
C VAL A 64 -5.46 -7.16 -8.14
N VAL A 65 -6.51 -6.42 -7.84
CA VAL A 65 -7.63 -6.91 -7.00
C VAL A 65 -8.94 -7.01 -7.78
N ALA A 66 -8.87 -6.88 -9.10
CA ALA A 66 -10.04 -6.90 -9.97
C ALA A 66 -10.87 -8.17 -9.86
N GLY A 67 -10.28 -9.28 -9.45
CA GLY A 67 -11.00 -10.53 -9.21
C GLY A 67 -12.03 -10.43 -8.09
N ASN A 68 -11.85 -9.50 -7.16
CA ASN A 68 -12.78 -9.26 -6.05
C ASN A 68 -13.55 -7.97 -6.24
N THR A 69 -12.87 -6.88 -6.60
CA THR A 69 -13.52 -5.58 -6.80
C THR A 69 -12.86 -4.83 -7.95
N THR A 70 -13.70 -4.19 -8.78
CA THR A 70 -13.24 -3.27 -9.83
C THR A 70 -13.28 -1.82 -9.37
N ASN A 71 -13.53 -1.59 -8.09
CA ASN A 71 -13.58 -0.24 -7.55
C ASN A 71 -12.97 -0.21 -6.13
N PRO A 72 -11.66 -0.54 -6.00
CA PRO A 72 -10.99 -0.49 -4.70
C PRO A 72 -10.82 0.95 -4.24
N HIS A 73 -11.37 1.26 -3.07
CA HIS A 73 -11.37 2.63 -2.53
C HIS A 73 -10.37 2.84 -1.41
N GLY A 74 -10.20 1.88 -0.54
CA GLY A 74 -9.30 2.04 0.60
C GLY A 74 -8.46 0.82 0.80
N VAL A 75 -7.30 0.99 1.40
CA VAL A 75 -6.37 -0.09 1.66
C VAL A 75 -5.72 0.10 3.02
N TYR A 76 -5.52 -1.00 3.73
CA TYR A 76 -4.74 -1.02 4.95
C TYR A 76 -3.89 -2.28 4.98
N VAL A 77 -2.62 -2.12 5.27
CA VAL A 77 -1.69 -3.24 5.43
C VAL A 77 -1.33 -3.34 6.90
N GLN A 78 -1.51 -4.54 7.47
CA GLN A 78 -1.17 -4.80 8.86
C GLN A 78 0.32 -4.54 9.09
N PRO A 79 0.70 -3.94 10.22
CA PRO A 79 2.11 -3.60 10.46
C PRO A 79 3.06 -4.79 10.37
N ALA A 80 2.61 -6.00 10.70
CA ALA A 80 3.42 -7.21 10.55
C ALA A 80 3.67 -7.58 9.09
N GLY A 81 2.91 -7.02 8.15
CA GLY A 81 3.09 -7.23 6.72
C GLY A 81 2.57 -8.56 6.20
N ASP A 82 1.72 -9.24 6.95
CA ASP A 82 1.18 -10.54 6.55
C ASP A 82 -0.28 -10.49 6.07
N LYS A 83 -0.97 -9.36 6.25
CA LYS A 83 -2.35 -9.20 5.79
C LYS A 83 -2.58 -7.80 5.22
N MET A 84 -3.40 -7.77 4.18
CA MET A 84 -3.86 -6.53 3.56
C MET A 84 -5.38 -6.55 3.48
N TYR A 85 -6.00 -5.43 3.73
CA TYR A 85 -7.45 -5.27 3.65
C TYR A 85 -7.78 -4.22 2.61
N VAL A 86 -8.74 -4.54 1.74
CA VAL A 86 -9.19 -3.63 0.68
C VAL A 86 -10.70 -3.52 0.77
N ILE A 87 -11.23 -2.30 0.74
CA ILE A 87 -12.67 -2.11 0.64
C ILE A 87 -13.06 -1.82 -0.80
N GLY A 88 -14.06 -2.56 -1.29
CA GLY A 88 -14.60 -2.37 -2.63
C GLY A 88 -15.89 -1.58 -2.58
N ASN A 89 -15.97 -0.50 -3.36
CA ASN A 89 -17.17 0.32 -3.41
C ASN A 89 -18.29 -0.35 -4.23
N ASP A 90 -17.93 -1.10 -5.25
CA ASP A 90 -18.89 -1.80 -6.10
C ASP A 90 -19.59 -2.96 -5.39
N THR A 91 -18.91 -3.61 -4.46
CA THR A 91 -19.44 -4.78 -3.75
C THR A 91 -19.85 -4.47 -2.32
N ALA A 92 -19.43 -3.31 -1.78
CA ALA A 92 -19.65 -2.92 -0.38
C ALA A 92 -19.06 -3.96 0.60
N GLU A 93 -17.91 -4.52 0.27
CA GLU A 93 -17.25 -5.55 1.08
C GLU A 93 -15.81 -5.18 1.38
N VAL A 94 -15.31 -5.70 2.51
CA VAL A 94 -13.88 -5.64 2.86
C VAL A 94 -13.28 -7.00 2.55
N TYR A 95 -12.20 -7.00 1.78
CA TYR A 95 -11.51 -8.22 1.38
C TYR A 95 -10.19 -8.34 2.13
N GLU A 96 -9.91 -9.54 2.63
CA GLU A 96 -8.64 -9.83 3.29
C GLU A 96 -7.73 -10.58 2.33
N TYR A 97 -6.50 -10.10 2.20
CA TYR A 97 -5.44 -10.76 1.43
C TYR A 97 -4.34 -11.18 2.39
N VAL A 98 -3.86 -12.41 2.23
CA VAL A 98 -2.71 -12.90 2.97
C VAL A 98 -1.47 -12.66 2.13
N MET A 99 -0.44 -12.09 2.75
CA MET A 99 0.82 -11.78 2.08
C MET A 99 1.95 -12.58 2.69
N ALA A 100 2.92 -12.95 1.84
CA ALA A 100 4.15 -13.54 2.34
C ALA A 100 4.91 -12.49 3.14
N LYS A 101 5.41 -12.86 4.32
CA LYS A 101 6.22 -11.96 5.13
C LYS A 101 7.56 -11.73 4.45
N GLY A 102 7.95 -10.45 4.45
CA GLY A 102 9.29 -10.04 4.14
C GLY A 102 9.88 -10.66 2.89
N THR A 103 10.39 -9.84 2.05
CA THR A 103 11.00 -10.31 0.81
C THR A 103 12.51 -10.47 0.94
N THR A 104 13.09 -9.89 1.99
CA THR A 104 14.52 -9.94 2.22
C THR A 104 14.79 -10.95 3.31
N HIS A 105 14.80 -12.21 2.93
CA HIS A 105 15.10 -13.28 3.85
C HIS A 105 16.55 -13.69 3.73
N ASN A 106 17.21 -13.87 4.84
CA ASN A 106 18.44 -14.66 4.84
C ASN A 106 18.05 -16.16 4.82
N ALA A 107 19.01 -17.04 4.68
CA ALA A 107 18.73 -18.48 4.60
C ALA A 107 17.96 -18.99 5.82
N GLY A 108 18.29 -18.50 7.02
CA GLY A 108 17.59 -18.91 8.22
C GLY A 108 16.14 -18.49 8.25
N ASP A 109 15.84 -17.28 7.81
CA ASP A 109 14.48 -16.78 7.75
C ASP A 109 13.65 -17.58 6.76
N TYR A 110 14.22 -17.89 5.62
CA TYR A 110 13.55 -18.68 4.62
C TYR A 110 13.21 -20.07 5.16
N LEU A 111 14.16 -20.73 5.80
CA LEU A 111 13.92 -22.06 6.38
C LEU A 111 12.85 -22.01 7.46
N ARG A 112 12.81 -20.97 8.28
CA ARG A 112 11.76 -20.83 9.28
C ARG A 112 10.38 -20.63 8.66
N SER A 113 10.30 -19.95 7.54
CA SER A 113 9.02 -19.73 6.89
C SER A 113 8.47 -20.98 6.22
N LEU A 114 9.32 -21.98 5.97
CA LEU A 114 8.91 -23.26 5.38
C LEU A 114 8.46 -24.30 6.41
N VAL A 115 8.73 -24.06 7.66
CA VAL A 115 8.47 -25.05 8.74
C VAL A 115 7.10 -24.85 9.37
#